data_723d12096e3376b2a095a7d3a4019b3c
#
_entry.id   723d12096e3376b2a095a7d3a4019b3c
#
_cell.length_a   1.000
_cell.length_b   1.000
_cell.length_c   1.000
_cell.angle_alpha   90.00
_cell.angle_beta   90.00
_cell.angle_gamma   90.00
#
_symmetry.space_group_name_H-M   'P 1'
#
loop_
_entity.id
_entity.type
_entity.pdbx_description
1 polymer ?
#
loop_
_entity_poly.entity_id
_entity_poly.type
_entity_poly.pdbx_seq_one_letter_code
_entity_poly.pdbx_strand_id
1 'polypeptide(L)'
;VVEVLLLKRYDLAKWEVLMRPGKKGKIGAKMKVNDELSLTVEGITETGERIVNFSFDGVFEDILSRVGTMPLPPYIKEKLEDQSRYNTVYSKVDGSAAAPTAGLHFTEELLRKIRDKGAEIAEVLLHVGLGTFRPVNEEIITDHKMHSEYYRVDERAAEIINRAKAEGRRVIAVGTTSVRTLESVADERGFVRACSGNTEIFLYPPYKMKCVDALITNFHLPESTLIMLVACMTGRQEILDLYKYAVEKKYRFFSFGAVSYTHLTLPTNSRV
;
A
#
# COMPACT_ATOMS: atom_id res chain seq x y z
N VAL A 1 -28.80 -4.76 -5.39
CA VAL A 1 -27.38 -5.08 -5.60
C VAL A 1 -26.68 -4.87 -4.27
N VAL A 2 -25.71 -5.72 -3.95
CA VAL A 2 -24.79 -5.58 -2.83
C VAL A 2 -23.40 -5.72 -3.40
N GLU A 3 -22.54 -4.78 -3.08
CA GLU A 3 -21.12 -4.83 -3.35
C GLU A 3 -20.43 -5.53 -2.19
N VAL A 4 -19.52 -6.46 -2.50
CA VAL A 4 -18.75 -7.21 -1.53
C VAL A 4 -17.28 -7.08 -1.89
N LEU A 5 -16.51 -6.46 -1.00
CA LEU A 5 -15.07 -6.29 -1.16
C LEU A 5 -14.34 -7.25 -0.24
N LEU A 6 -13.53 -8.13 -0.81
CA LEU A 6 -12.70 -9.08 -0.08
C LEU A 6 -11.55 -8.37 0.62
N LEU A 7 -11.36 -8.62 1.92
CA LEU A 7 -10.33 -7.97 2.73
C LEU A 7 -9.27 -8.94 3.21
N LYS A 8 -9.72 -10.00 3.90
CA LYS A 8 -8.82 -10.97 4.53
C LYS A 8 -9.38 -12.37 4.39
N ARG A 9 -8.54 -13.29 3.94
CA ARG A 9 -8.87 -14.71 3.87
C ARG A 9 -8.52 -15.39 5.19
N TYR A 10 -9.45 -16.16 5.74
CA TYR A 10 -9.22 -17.00 6.92
C TYR A 10 -8.94 -18.45 6.52
N ASP A 11 -9.70 -18.96 5.54
CA ASP A 11 -9.52 -20.29 4.95
C ASP A 11 -10.00 -20.31 3.48
N LEU A 12 -10.17 -21.48 2.90
CA LEU A 12 -10.56 -21.63 1.50
C LEU A 12 -11.89 -20.93 1.15
N ALA A 13 -12.84 -20.90 2.06
CA ALA A 13 -14.18 -20.35 1.85
C ALA A 13 -14.52 -19.15 2.74
N LYS A 14 -13.80 -18.99 3.85
CA LYS A 14 -14.12 -17.99 4.87
C LYS A 14 -13.30 -16.73 4.72
N TRP A 15 -14.00 -15.60 4.59
CA TRP A 15 -13.40 -14.30 4.34
C TRP A 15 -13.99 -13.21 5.25
N GLU A 16 -13.15 -12.24 5.57
CA GLU A 16 -13.58 -10.94 6.03
C GLU A 16 -13.81 -10.04 4.81
N VAL A 17 -14.94 -9.34 4.81
CA VAL A 17 -15.36 -8.54 3.67
C VAL A 17 -16.00 -7.23 4.11
N LEU A 18 -15.87 -6.19 3.31
CA LEU A 18 -16.70 -5.00 3.42
C LEU A 18 -17.92 -5.14 2.51
N MET A 19 -19.12 -4.83 3.05
CA MET A 19 -20.38 -4.90 2.30
C MET A 19 -21.04 -3.54 2.16
N ARG A 20 -21.48 -3.20 0.96
CA ARG A 20 -22.24 -1.99 0.68
C ARG A 20 -23.52 -2.29 -0.08
N PRO A 21 -24.72 -1.92 0.43
CA PRO A 21 -24.98 -1.32 1.73
C PRO A 21 -24.89 -2.32 2.88
N GLY A 22 -24.20 -1.96 3.97
CA GLY A 22 -23.97 -2.84 5.12
C GLY A 22 -25.23 -3.37 5.79
N LYS A 23 -26.36 -2.63 5.72
CA LYS A 23 -27.66 -3.05 6.26
C LYS A 23 -28.22 -4.36 5.66
N LYS A 24 -27.77 -4.74 4.46
CA LYS A 24 -28.14 -5.99 3.82
C LYS A 24 -27.31 -7.20 4.27
N GLY A 25 -26.13 -6.95 4.87
CA GLY A 25 -25.23 -7.98 5.39
C GLY A 25 -25.50 -8.32 6.85
N LYS A 26 -26.71 -8.72 7.19
CA LYS A 26 -27.06 -9.26 8.52
C LYS A 26 -26.59 -10.70 8.65
N ILE A 27 -26.26 -11.13 9.88
CA ILE A 27 -25.88 -12.53 10.15
C ILE A 27 -26.99 -13.45 9.64
N GLY A 28 -26.60 -14.52 8.93
CA GLY A 28 -27.50 -15.47 8.27
C GLY A 28 -27.98 -15.04 6.88
N ALA A 29 -27.68 -13.82 6.42
CA ALA A 29 -28.05 -13.39 5.07
C ALA A 29 -27.28 -14.20 4.02
N LYS A 30 -28.03 -14.73 3.04
CA LYS A 30 -27.48 -15.47 1.90
C LYS A 30 -27.57 -14.61 0.64
N MET A 31 -26.51 -14.60 -0.14
CA MET A 31 -26.42 -13.83 -1.37
C MET A 31 -25.85 -14.69 -2.48
N LYS A 32 -26.51 -14.66 -3.63
CA LYS A 32 -26.04 -15.32 -4.85
C LYS A 32 -25.29 -14.32 -5.70
N VAL A 33 -24.06 -14.67 -6.08
CA VAL A 33 -23.26 -13.90 -7.03
C VAL A 33 -23.60 -14.31 -8.46
N ASN A 34 -23.52 -15.63 -8.72
CA ASN A 34 -23.94 -16.29 -9.95
C ASN A 34 -24.37 -17.74 -9.64
N ASP A 35 -24.41 -18.61 -10.63
CA ASP A 35 -24.80 -20.00 -10.42
C ASP A 35 -23.72 -20.84 -9.72
N GLU A 36 -22.45 -20.44 -9.85
CA GLU A 36 -21.30 -21.15 -9.29
C GLU A 36 -20.84 -20.60 -7.93
N LEU A 37 -21.28 -19.38 -7.54
CA LEU A 37 -20.78 -18.68 -6.35
C LEU A 37 -21.90 -18.05 -5.55
N SER A 38 -21.95 -18.36 -4.29
CA SER A 38 -22.83 -17.72 -3.30
C SER A 38 -22.07 -17.48 -1.99
N LEU A 39 -22.63 -16.67 -1.11
CA LEU A 39 -22.06 -16.43 0.21
C LEU A 39 -23.14 -16.40 1.28
N THR A 40 -22.73 -16.71 2.51
CA THR A 40 -23.53 -16.57 3.72
C THR A 40 -22.78 -15.72 4.72
N VAL A 41 -23.44 -14.73 5.32
CA VAL A 41 -22.86 -13.90 6.38
C VAL A 41 -22.92 -14.68 7.70
N GLU A 42 -21.75 -14.97 8.28
CA GLU A 42 -21.63 -15.73 9.55
C GLU A 42 -21.42 -14.83 10.76
N GLY A 43 -20.83 -13.63 10.58
CA GLY A 43 -20.51 -12.73 11.69
C GLY A 43 -20.31 -11.29 11.24
N ILE A 44 -20.14 -10.42 12.23
CA ILE A 44 -19.79 -9.01 12.08
C ILE A 44 -18.66 -8.73 13.04
N THR A 45 -17.59 -8.08 12.56
CA THR A 45 -16.45 -7.66 13.39
C THR A 45 -16.82 -6.44 14.24
N GLU A 46 -16.01 -6.11 15.23
CA GLU A 46 -16.19 -4.92 16.06
C GLU A 46 -16.14 -3.63 15.23
N THR A 47 -15.40 -3.64 14.14
CA THR A 47 -15.22 -2.51 13.20
C THR A 47 -16.26 -2.47 12.08
N GLY A 48 -17.16 -3.47 12.06
CA GLY A 48 -18.34 -3.49 11.18
C GLY A 48 -18.16 -4.22 9.85
N GLU A 49 -17.01 -4.85 9.59
CA GLU A 49 -16.79 -5.78 8.48
C GLU A 49 -17.63 -7.06 8.69
N ARG A 50 -17.84 -7.82 7.63
CA ARG A 50 -18.60 -9.10 7.68
C ARG A 50 -17.66 -10.26 7.56
N ILE A 51 -17.91 -11.29 8.35
CA ILE A 51 -17.31 -12.61 8.15
C ILE A 51 -18.31 -13.38 7.30
N VAL A 52 -17.86 -13.81 6.13
CA VAL A 52 -18.68 -14.55 5.18
C VAL A 52 -18.06 -15.90 4.88
N ASN A 53 -18.92 -16.86 4.59
CA ASN A 53 -18.52 -18.17 4.06
C ASN A 53 -19.04 -18.27 2.63
N PHE A 54 -18.13 -18.46 1.67
CA PHE A 54 -18.46 -18.70 0.28
C PHE A 54 -18.81 -20.17 0.04
N SER A 55 -19.83 -20.40 -0.77
CA SER A 55 -20.15 -21.71 -1.32
C SER A 55 -19.96 -21.63 -2.83
N PHE A 56 -19.12 -22.50 -3.36
CA PHE A 56 -18.71 -22.50 -4.77
C PHE A 56 -18.48 -23.93 -5.27
N ASP A 57 -18.56 -24.09 -6.60
CA ASP A 57 -18.24 -25.35 -7.29
C ASP A 57 -17.03 -25.10 -8.21
N GLY A 58 -15.92 -25.78 -7.94
CA GLY A 58 -14.65 -25.61 -8.64
C GLY A 58 -13.59 -24.87 -7.85
N VAL A 59 -12.66 -24.17 -8.55
CA VAL A 59 -11.58 -23.40 -7.96
C VAL A 59 -12.03 -21.97 -7.70
N PHE A 60 -11.99 -21.53 -6.45
CA PHE A 60 -12.49 -20.21 -6.03
C PHE A 60 -11.82 -19.08 -6.81
N GLU A 61 -10.52 -19.13 -6.98
CA GLU A 61 -9.72 -18.12 -7.68
C GLU A 61 -10.13 -17.98 -9.16
N ASP A 62 -10.43 -19.09 -9.82
CA ASP A 62 -10.89 -19.09 -11.22
C ASP A 62 -12.28 -18.47 -11.34
N ILE A 63 -13.18 -18.77 -10.40
CA ILE A 63 -14.51 -18.18 -10.36
C ILE A 63 -14.38 -16.68 -10.08
N LEU A 64 -13.58 -16.31 -9.08
CA LEU A 64 -13.35 -14.91 -8.71
C LEU A 64 -12.77 -14.09 -9.86
N SER A 65 -11.85 -14.66 -10.64
CA SER A 65 -11.26 -13.98 -11.83
C SER A 65 -12.31 -13.66 -12.90
N ARG A 66 -13.37 -14.47 -13.01
CA ARG A 66 -14.45 -14.27 -13.99
C ARG A 66 -15.53 -13.30 -13.52
N VAL A 67 -15.85 -13.29 -12.22
CA VAL A 67 -16.98 -12.51 -11.67
C VAL A 67 -16.54 -11.27 -10.90
N GLY A 68 -15.31 -11.26 -10.42
CA GLY A 68 -14.74 -10.17 -9.64
C GLY A 68 -14.36 -8.95 -10.49
N THR A 69 -14.28 -7.82 -9.83
CA THR A 69 -13.72 -6.60 -10.39
C THR A 69 -12.64 -6.07 -9.47
N MET A 70 -11.55 -5.57 -10.05
CA MET A 70 -10.48 -4.94 -9.28
C MET A 70 -11.05 -3.76 -8.48
N PRO A 71 -10.88 -3.72 -7.15
CA PRO A 71 -11.32 -2.59 -6.35
C PRO A 71 -10.48 -1.36 -6.70
N LEU A 72 -11.17 -0.27 -7.06
CA LEU A 72 -10.53 0.99 -7.34
C LEU A 72 -10.81 1.98 -6.20
N PRO A 73 -9.86 2.88 -5.89
CA PRO A 73 -10.11 3.97 -4.97
C PRO A 73 -11.31 4.82 -5.42
N PRO A 74 -12.08 5.40 -4.47
CA PRO A 74 -13.33 6.11 -4.79
C PRO A 74 -13.19 7.31 -5.73
N TYR A 75 -11.99 7.85 -5.88
CA TYR A 75 -11.72 8.98 -6.78
C TYR A 75 -11.53 8.55 -8.24
N ILE A 76 -11.36 7.24 -8.52
CA ILE A 76 -11.32 6.69 -9.88
C ILE A 76 -12.76 6.31 -10.25
N LYS A 77 -13.39 7.12 -11.10
CA LYS A 77 -14.78 6.94 -11.52
C LYS A 77 -14.92 6.20 -12.83
N GLU A 78 -13.88 6.23 -13.65
CA GLU A 78 -13.88 5.55 -14.95
C GLU A 78 -13.61 4.06 -14.77
N LYS A 79 -14.35 3.22 -15.49
CA LYS A 79 -14.07 1.80 -15.55
C LYS A 79 -12.78 1.59 -16.33
N LEU A 80 -11.87 0.82 -15.76
CA LEU A 80 -10.70 0.38 -16.50
C LEU A 80 -11.11 -0.65 -17.55
N GLU A 81 -10.79 -0.40 -18.82
CA GLU A 81 -10.95 -1.37 -19.91
C GLU A 81 -10.06 -2.59 -19.66
N ASP A 82 -8.85 -2.34 -19.18
CA ASP A 82 -7.88 -3.37 -18.77
C ASP A 82 -7.61 -3.24 -17.25
N GLN A 83 -8.17 -4.17 -16.48
CA GLN A 83 -8.02 -4.20 -15.03
C GLN A 83 -6.57 -4.46 -14.59
N SER A 84 -5.75 -5.12 -15.42
CA SER A 84 -4.36 -5.39 -15.10
C SER A 84 -3.53 -4.11 -14.95
N ARG A 85 -3.96 -3.00 -15.55
CA ARG A 85 -3.30 -1.69 -15.42
C ARG A 85 -3.33 -1.12 -14.01
N TYR A 86 -4.22 -1.58 -13.15
CA TYR A 86 -4.24 -1.19 -11.73
C TYR A 86 -3.48 -2.19 -10.87
N ASN A 87 -2.47 -2.82 -11.44
CA ASN A 87 -1.51 -3.64 -10.71
C ASN A 87 -0.09 -3.38 -11.21
N THR A 88 0.91 -3.66 -10.40
CA THR A 88 2.31 -3.48 -10.79
C THR A 88 2.78 -4.67 -11.62
N VAL A 89 3.72 -4.43 -12.53
CA VAL A 89 4.35 -5.49 -13.35
C VAL A 89 5.13 -6.51 -12.52
N TYR A 90 5.41 -6.21 -11.25
CA TYR A 90 6.13 -7.07 -10.32
C TYR A 90 5.22 -7.67 -9.22
N SER A 91 3.90 -7.55 -9.34
CA SER A 91 2.96 -8.19 -8.42
C SER A 91 3.04 -9.72 -8.54
N LYS A 92 3.22 -10.41 -7.40
CA LYS A 92 3.41 -11.87 -7.37
C LYS A 92 2.54 -12.58 -6.33
N VAL A 93 2.06 -11.85 -5.33
CA VAL A 93 1.35 -12.43 -4.18
C VAL A 93 0.05 -11.70 -3.96
N ASP A 94 -1.04 -12.44 -4.07
CA ASP A 94 -2.37 -11.92 -3.80
C ASP A 94 -2.60 -11.71 -2.30
N GLY A 95 -3.53 -10.80 -1.94
CA GLY A 95 -3.93 -10.57 -0.55
C GLY A 95 -3.97 -9.10 -0.13
N SER A 96 -3.61 -8.16 -1.01
CA SER A 96 -3.73 -6.73 -0.75
C SER A 96 -5.04 -6.16 -1.29
N ALA A 97 -5.74 -5.36 -0.47
CA ALA A 97 -6.94 -4.64 -0.92
C ALA A 97 -6.61 -3.40 -1.77
N ALA A 98 -5.34 -3.00 -1.84
CA ALA A 98 -4.89 -1.84 -2.59
C ALA A 98 -3.56 -2.10 -3.29
N ALA A 99 -3.41 -1.62 -4.52
CA ALA A 99 -2.16 -1.68 -5.26
C ALA A 99 -1.15 -0.63 -4.75
N PRO A 100 0.17 -0.91 -4.81
CA PRO A 100 1.22 0.07 -4.53
C PRO A 100 1.35 1.04 -5.71
N THR A 101 0.50 2.05 -5.76
CA THR A 101 0.23 2.86 -6.96
C THR A 101 1.43 3.62 -7.52
N ALA A 102 2.42 3.97 -6.70
CA ALA A 102 3.69 4.51 -7.21
C ALA A 102 4.43 3.51 -8.12
N GLY A 103 4.23 2.22 -7.90
CA GLY A 103 4.79 1.15 -8.72
C GLY A 103 4.14 1.02 -10.11
N LEU A 104 2.93 1.55 -10.31
CA LEU A 104 2.24 1.52 -11.62
C LEU A 104 3.00 2.29 -12.72
N HIS A 105 3.89 3.19 -12.33
CA HIS A 105 4.73 3.97 -13.25
C HIS A 105 5.96 3.19 -13.75
N PHE A 106 6.22 2.02 -13.18
CA PHE A 106 7.35 1.16 -13.58
C PHE A 106 6.88 0.10 -14.58
N THR A 107 7.53 0.08 -15.73
CA THR A 107 7.39 -0.97 -16.73
C THR A 107 8.55 -1.97 -16.62
N GLU A 108 8.39 -3.17 -17.15
CA GLU A 108 9.47 -4.16 -17.23
C GLU A 108 10.72 -3.57 -17.93
N GLU A 109 10.51 -2.80 -19.00
CA GLU A 109 11.60 -2.13 -19.71
C GLU A 109 12.32 -1.12 -18.81
N LEU A 110 11.58 -0.31 -18.04
CA LEU A 110 12.18 0.65 -17.11
C LEU A 110 12.97 -0.06 -16.01
N LEU A 111 12.41 -1.14 -15.44
CA LEU A 111 13.10 -1.93 -14.43
C LEU A 111 14.39 -2.55 -14.97
N ARG A 112 14.38 -3.03 -16.22
CA ARG A 112 15.59 -3.50 -16.90
C ARG A 112 16.62 -2.39 -17.06
N LYS A 113 16.23 -1.22 -17.57
CA LYS A 113 17.12 -0.05 -17.72
C LYS A 113 17.74 0.40 -16.39
N ILE A 114 17.00 0.29 -15.29
CA ILE A 114 17.49 0.60 -13.94
C ILE A 114 18.58 -0.40 -13.54
N ARG A 115 18.37 -1.70 -13.78
CA ARG A 115 19.38 -2.73 -13.51
C ARG A 115 20.63 -2.56 -14.39
N ASP A 116 20.44 -2.23 -15.68
CA ASP A 116 21.53 -1.98 -16.63
C ASP A 116 22.39 -0.77 -16.21
N LYS A 117 21.84 0.16 -15.43
CA LYS A 117 22.55 1.28 -14.81
C LYS A 117 23.27 0.91 -13.50
N GLY A 118 23.23 -0.36 -13.11
CA GLY A 118 23.91 -0.86 -11.90
C GLY A 118 23.12 -0.72 -10.60
N ALA A 119 21.85 -0.30 -10.64
CA ALA A 119 21.00 -0.31 -9.46
C ALA A 119 20.43 -1.71 -9.21
N GLU A 120 20.45 -2.14 -7.96
CA GLU A 120 19.84 -3.40 -7.54
C GLU A 120 18.38 -3.17 -7.12
N ILE A 121 17.52 -4.16 -7.38
CA ILE A 121 16.11 -4.10 -7.02
C ILE A 121 15.83 -5.18 -5.99
N ALA A 122 15.38 -4.76 -4.81
CA ALA A 122 14.89 -5.59 -3.73
C ALA A 122 13.36 -5.52 -3.66
N GLU A 123 12.70 -6.65 -3.55
CA GLU A 123 11.25 -6.74 -3.48
C GLU A 123 10.82 -7.00 -2.03
N VAL A 124 9.84 -6.24 -1.54
CA VAL A 124 9.23 -6.45 -0.22
C VAL A 124 7.72 -6.57 -0.37
N LEU A 125 7.07 -7.24 0.57
CA LEU A 125 5.62 -7.45 0.57
C LEU A 125 4.98 -6.66 1.71
N LEU A 126 3.88 -5.96 1.39
CA LEU A 126 2.93 -5.43 2.36
C LEU A 126 1.51 -5.65 1.83
N HIS A 127 0.68 -6.33 2.61
CA HIS A 127 -0.76 -6.44 2.33
C HIS A 127 -1.48 -5.21 2.88
N VAL A 128 -1.70 -4.25 1.99
CA VAL A 128 -2.35 -2.98 2.34
C VAL A 128 -3.83 -3.19 2.55
N GLY A 129 -4.32 -2.83 3.72
CA GLY A 129 -5.74 -2.80 4.05
C GLY A 129 -6.44 -1.52 3.56
N LEU A 130 -7.77 -1.52 3.62
CA LEU A 130 -8.60 -0.35 3.24
C LEU A 130 -8.37 0.88 4.12
N GLY A 131 -7.83 0.69 5.32
CA GLY A 131 -7.57 1.77 6.27
C GLY A 131 -6.65 2.86 5.72
N THR A 132 -5.75 2.52 4.81
CA THR A 132 -4.83 3.46 4.16
C THR A 132 -5.55 4.56 3.37
N PHE A 133 -6.79 4.34 2.96
CA PHE A 133 -7.60 5.32 2.23
C PHE A 133 -8.59 6.09 3.12
N ARG A 134 -8.63 5.80 4.43
CA ARG A 134 -9.46 6.56 5.36
C ARG A 134 -8.75 7.86 5.74
N PRO A 135 -9.43 9.01 5.71
CA PRO A 135 -8.87 10.24 6.23
C PRO A 135 -8.64 10.12 7.74
N VAL A 136 -7.66 10.86 8.23
CA VAL A 136 -7.44 11.03 9.67
C VAL A 136 -8.53 11.98 10.18
N ASN A 137 -9.33 11.51 11.12
CA ASN A 137 -10.43 12.29 11.69
C ASN A 137 -10.11 12.81 13.10
N GLU A 138 -9.01 12.34 13.69
CA GLU A 138 -8.57 12.73 15.02
C GLU A 138 -7.96 14.12 14.99
N GLU A 139 -8.36 15.00 15.93
CA GLU A 139 -7.76 16.33 16.09
C GLU A 139 -6.31 16.22 16.58
N ILE A 140 -6.03 15.21 17.40
CA ILE A 140 -4.69 14.92 17.95
C ILE A 140 -4.12 13.71 17.21
N ILE A 141 -3.04 13.93 16.47
CA ILE A 141 -2.42 12.93 15.60
C ILE A 141 -1.99 11.66 16.35
N THR A 142 -1.58 11.78 17.61
CA THR A 142 -1.17 10.65 18.46
C THR A 142 -2.29 9.71 18.83
N ASP A 143 -3.54 10.14 18.70
CA ASP A 143 -4.73 9.33 19.00
C ASP A 143 -5.11 8.44 17.80
N HIS A 144 -4.55 8.72 16.63
CA HIS A 144 -4.80 7.94 15.44
C HIS A 144 -4.18 6.53 15.55
N LYS A 145 -5.02 5.51 15.36
CA LYS A 145 -4.59 4.11 15.35
C LYS A 145 -4.47 3.62 13.92
N MET A 146 -3.24 3.23 13.55
CA MET A 146 -3.00 2.59 12.27
C MET A 146 -3.59 1.19 12.24
N HIS A 147 -4.07 0.78 11.07
CA HIS A 147 -4.49 -0.59 10.85
C HIS A 147 -3.27 -1.50 10.79
N SER A 148 -3.45 -2.72 11.32
CA SER A 148 -2.46 -3.77 11.27
C SER A 148 -2.39 -4.35 9.86
N GLU A 149 -1.20 -4.34 9.25
CA GLU A 149 -0.95 -4.81 7.89
C GLU A 149 0.19 -5.83 7.88
N TYR A 150 -0.04 -6.97 7.21
CA TYR A 150 0.96 -8.02 7.11
C TYR A 150 2.08 -7.62 6.16
N TYR A 151 3.33 -7.81 6.57
CA TYR A 151 4.52 -7.60 5.75
C TYR A 151 5.43 -8.83 5.70
N ARG A 152 6.28 -8.87 4.67
CA ARG A 152 7.38 -9.83 4.55
C ARG A 152 8.57 -9.18 3.84
N VAL A 153 9.75 -9.38 4.43
CA VAL A 153 11.06 -9.14 3.83
C VAL A 153 11.78 -10.48 3.77
N ASP A 154 12.11 -10.96 2.59
CA ASP A 154 12.83 -12.21 2.43
C ASP A 154 14.36 -12.03 2.59
N GLU A 155 15.10 -13.13 2.65
CA GLU A 155 16.55 -13.14 2.85
C GLU A 155 17.27 -12.36 1.75
N ARG A 156 16.88 -12.57 0.49
CA ARG A 156 17.49 -11.90 -0.65
C ARG A 156 17.30 -10.39 -0.60
N ALA A 157 16.10 -9.92 -0.27
CA ALA A 157 15.82 -8.50 -0.13
C ALA A 157 16.65 -7.89 1.01
N ALA A 158 16.70 -8.57 2.16
CA ALA A 158 17.50 -8.13 3.30
C ALA A 158 18.99 -8.05 2.97
N GLU A 159 19.56 -9.05 2.27
CA GLU A 159 20.95 -9.05 1.84
C GLU A 159 21.28 -7.87 0.92
N ILE A 160 20.44 -7.62 -0.11
CA ILE A 160 20.63 -6.50 -1.06
C ILE A 160 20.61 -5.17 -0.31
N ILE A 161 19.62 -4.95 0.55
CA ILE A 161 19.45 -3.69 1.29
C ILE A 161 20.62 -3.49 2.25
N ASN A 162 20.99 -4.52 3.02
CA ASN A 162 22.06 -4.44 4.01
C ASN A 162 23.42 -4.21 3.35
N ARG A 163 23.68 -4.84 2.21
CA ARG A 163 24.89 -4.59 1.45
C ARG A 163 24.94 -3.13 0.95
N ALA A 164 23.84 -2.60 0.43
CA ALA A 164 23.76 -1.21 0.02
C ALA A 164 24.07 -0.26 1.19
N LYS A 165 23.49 -0.51 2.37
CA LYS A 165 23.76 0.29 3.57
C LYS A 165 25.23 0.20 4.01
N ALA A 166 25.82 -1.00 4.02
CA ALA A 166 27.21 -1.21 4.39
C ALA A 166 28.19 -0.51 3.44
N GLU A 167 27.84 -0.43 2.15
CA GLU A 167 28.64 0.24 1.11
C GLU A 167 28.34 1.76 0.99
N GLY A 168 27.49 2.32 1.86
CA GLY A 168 27.10 3.72 1.81
C GLY A 168 26.25 4.10 0.59
N ARG A 169 25.63 3.12 -0.07
CA ARG A 169 24.68 3.32 -1.17
C ARG A 169 23.29 3.65 -0.63
N ARG A 170 22.54 4.43 -1.39
CA ARG A 170 21.19 4.84 -1.01
C ARG A 170 20.17 3.71 -1.19
N VAL A 171 19.27 3.60 -0.23
CA VAL A 171 18.05 2.78 -0.29
C VAL A 171 16.89 3.68 -0.74
N ILE A 172 16.40 3.47 -1.96
CA ILE A 172 15.33 4.25 -2.57
C ILE A 172 14.05 3.43 -2.56
N ALA A 173 13.09 3.82 -1.74
CA ALA A 173 11.79 3.15 -1.68
C ALA A 173 10.88 3.60 -2.82
N VAL A 174 10.14 2.66 -3.41
CA VAL A 174 9.05 2.93 -4.36
C VAL A 174 7.73 2.64 -3.66
N GLY A 175 6.99 3.71 -3.39
CA GLY A 175 5.73 3.69 -2.64
C GLY A 175 5.90 3.76 -1.12
N THR A 176 4.93 4.37 -0.47
CA THR A 176 4.85 4.47 1.00
C THR A 176 4.74 3.10 1.67
N THR A 177 4.22 2.09 0.96
CA THR A 177 4.18 0.69 1.39
C THR A 177 5.58 0.12 1.64
N SER A 178 6.54 0.38 0.73
CA SER A 178 7.93 -0.04 0.90
C SER A 178 8.59 0.66 2.09
N VAL A 179 8.34 1.96 2.27
CA VAL A 179 8.84 2.71 3.44
C VAL A 179 8.33 2.07 4.73
N ARG A 180 7.01 1.86 4.85
CA ARG A 180 6.42 1.28 6.06
C ARG A 180 6.98 -0.10 6.36
N THR A 181 7.16 -0.94 5.34
CA THR A 181 7.77 -2.26 5.52
C THR A 181 9.19 -2.14 6.05
N LEU A 182 10.04 -1.36 5.40
CA LEU A 182 11.46 -1.25 5.75
C LEU A 182 11.66 -0.60 7.13
N GLU A 183 10.94 0.49 7.43
CA GLU A 183 11.04 1.17 8.71
C GLU A 183 10.48 0.33 9.89
N SER A 184 9.58 -0.62 9.61
CA SER A 184 9.08 -1.56 10.63
C SER A 184 10.11 -2.61 11.05
N VAL A 185 11.06 -2.95 10.16
CA VAL A 185 12.03 -4.04 10.40
C VAL A 185 13.46 -3.54 10.59
N ALA A 186 13.71 -2.25 10.32
CA ALA A 186 15.02 -1.65 10.44
C ALA A 186 15.47 -1.51 11.91
N ASP A 187 16.73 -1.85 12.17
CA ASP A 187 17.41 -1.53 13.42
C ASP A 187 17.81 -0.04 13.48
N GLU A 188 18.42 0.39 14.57
CA GLU A 188 18.84 1.80 14.76
C GLU A 188 19.95 2.24 13.81
N ARG A 189 20.61 1.30 13.15
CA ARG A 189 21.64 1.58 12.13
C ARG A 189 21.10 1.52 10.71
N GLY A 190 19.79 1.20 10.56
CA GLY A 190 19.11 1.09 9.27
C GLY A 190 19.28 -0.25 8.57
N PHE A 191 19.83 -1.27 9.24
CA PHE A 191 19.89 -2.63 8.70
C PHE A 191 18.56 -3.33 8.91
N VAL A 192 18.16 -4.14 7.94
CA VAL A 192 16.90 -4.88 7.97
C VAL A 192 17.14 -6.37 8.15
N ARG A 193 16.19 -7.07 8.74
CA ARG A 193 16.23 -8.53 8.87
C ARG A 193 15.19 -9.20 7.98
N ALA A 194 15.51 -10.40 7.51
CA ALA A 194 14.52 -11.25 6.86
C ALA A 194 13.50 -11.72 7.90
N CYS A 195 12.25 -11.32 7.72
CA CYS A 195 11.16 -11.68 8.62
C CYS A 195 9.80 -11.40 7.98
N SER A 196 8.76 -11.90 8.62
CA SER A 196 7.38 -11.53 8.34
C SER A 196 6.64 -11.23 9.65
N GLY A 197 5.60 -10.44 9.57
CA GLY A 197 4.82 -10.04 10.73
C GLY A 197 3.73 -9.05 10.37
N ASN A 198 3.18 -8.40 11.38
CA ASN A 198 2.24 -7.32 11.19
C ASN A 198 2.86 -6.00 11.65
N THR A 199 2.50 -4.91 10.98
CA THR A 199 2.93 -3.57 11.34
C THR A 199 1.75 -2.62 11.48
N GLU A 200 1.81 -1.80 12.50
CA GLU A 200 0.91 -0.66 12.75
C GLU A 200 1.72 0.64 12.74
N ILE A 201 2.89 0.64 12.08
CA ILE A 201 3.80 1.78 12.09
C ILE A 201 3.10 3.04 11.55
N PHE A 202 3.15 4.09 12.34
CA PHE A 202 2.65 5.41 11.98
C PHE A 202 3.83 6.38 11.89
N LEU A 203 4.15 6.80 10.68
CA LEU A 203 5.28 7.66 10.36
C LEU A 203 4.80 9.11 10.20
N TYR A 204 5.20 9.98 11.12
CA TYR A 204 4.95 11.41 11.09
C TYR A 204 6.09 12.17 11.79
N PRO A 205 6.32 13.45 11.47
CA PRO A 205 7.37 14.22 12.15
C PRO A 205 7.17 14.27 13.67
N PRO A 206 8.24 14.10 14.48
CA PRO A 206 9.65 14.19 14.12
C PRO A 206 10.35 12.84 13.83
N TYR A 207 9.64 11.81 13.33
CA TYR A 207 10.25 10.52 13.01
C TYR A 207 11.43 10.69 12.04
N LYS A 208 12.54 10.01 12.33
CA LYS A 208 13.73 9.99 11.47
C LYS A 208 13.83 8.63 10.78
N MET A 209 13.88 8.65 9.46
CA MET A 209 14.06 7.44 8.66
C MET A 209 15.36 6.75 9.03
N LYS A 210 15.30 5.43 9.24
CA LYS A 210 16.46 4.60 9.61
C LYS A 210 17.07 3.93 8.39
N CYS A 211 16.23 3.29 7.58
CA CYS A 211 16.65 2.51 6.41
C CYS A 211 16.55 3.30 5.10
N VAL A 212 15.43 4.01 4.90
CA VAL A 212 15.09 4.62 3.62
C VAL A 212 15.75 6.00 3.47
N ASP A 213 16.52 6.18 2.39
CA ASP A 213 17.22 7.42 2.10
C ASP A 213 16.47 8.31 1.10
N ALA A 214 15.62 7.72 0.24
CA ALA A 214 14.81 8.44 -0.73
C ALA A 214 13.50 7.69 -1.03
N LEU A 215 12.49 8.42 -1.50
CA LEU A 215 11.15 7.90 -1.78
C LEU A 215 10.65 8.39 -3.13
N ILE A 216 10.17 7.47 -3.94
CA ILE A 216 9.37 7.74 -5.13
C ILE A 216 7.92 7.42 -4.78
N THR A 217 7.03 8.41 -4.83
CA THR A 217 5.63 8.23 -4.48
C THR A 217 4.70 9.16 -5.26
N ASN A 218 3.41 8.85 -5.29
CA ASN A 218 2.39 9.72 -5.85
C ASN A 218 2.14 10.94 -4.95
N PHE A 219 1.45 11.96 -5.48
CA PHE A 219 0.83 12.98 -4.66
C PHE A 219 -0.38 12.37 -3.91
N HIS A 220 -0.43 12.60 -2.62
CA HIS A 220 -1.41 12.02 -1.71
C HIS A 220 -2.55 12.99 -1.38
N LEU A 221 -3.65 12.46 -0.83
CA LEU A 221 -4.76 13.27 -0.33
C LEU A 221 -4.33 14.14 0.85
N PRO A 222 -4.88 15.35 0.98
CA PRO A 222 -4.79 16.12 2.22
C PRO A 222 -5.28 15.31 3.41
N GLU A 223 -4.82 15.65 4.61
CA GLU A 223 -5.24 15.03 5.88
C GLU A 223 -5.06 13.49 5.92
N SER A 224 -4.14 12.97 5.12
CA SER A 224 -3.83 11.54 5.09
C SER A 224 -2.54 11.21 5.85
N THR A 225 -2.47 10.00 6.41
CA THR A 225 -1.24 9.46 7.02
C THR A 225 -0.07 9.42 6.04
N LEU A 226 -0.36 9.35 4.74
CA LEU A 226 0.65 9.27 3.69
C LEU A 226 1.40 10.58 3.47
N ILE A 227 0.71 11.73 3.54
CA ILE A 227 1.40 13.03 3.45
C ILE A 227 2.27 13.29 4.68
N MET A 228 1.83 12.78 5.85
CA MET A 228 2.61 12.87 7.09
C MET A 228 3.90 12.04 6.99
N LEU A 229 3.83 10.83 6.42
CA LEU A 229 5.00 10.00 6.15
C LEU A 229 6.00 10.72 5.24
N VAL A 230 5.54 11.33 4.15
CA VAL A 230 6.44 12.10 3.26
C VAL A 230 7.06 13.27 3.99
N ALA A 231 6.31 13.94 4.88
CA ALA A 231 6.82 15.05 5.70
C ALA A 231 7.97 14.63 6.64
N CYS A 232 8.09 13.33 7.00
CA CYS A 232 9.27 12.86 7.75
C CYS A 232 10.58 12.98 6.97
N MET A 233 10.52 12.99 5.63
CA MET A 233 11.69 13.03 4.77
C MET A 233 12.09 14.46 4.36
N THR A 234 11.11 15.33 4.19
CA THR A 234 11.32 16.68 3.63
C THR A 234 11.09 17.79 4.64
N GLY A 235 10.30 17.54 5.67
CA GLY A 235 9.75 18.58 6.53
C GLY A 235 8.29 18.93 6.14
N ARG A 236 7.54 19.41 7.14
CA ARG A 236 6.12 19.76 6.95
C ARG A 236 5.93 20.93 5.99
N GLN A 237 6.74 21.99 6.14
CA GLN A 237 6.56 23.19 5.33
C GLN A 237 6.95 22.93 3.88
N GLU A 238 8.06 22.27 3.66
CA GLU A 238 8.58 21.93 2.32
C GLU A 238 7.60 21.10 1.52
N ILE A 239 6.98 20.09 2.15
CA ILE A 239 5.99 19.26 1.43
C ILE A 239 4.71 20.06 1.11
N LEU A 240 4.26 20.94 1.99
CA LEU A 240 3.10 21.79 1.73
C LEU A 240 3.38 22.79 0.58
N ASP A 241 4.56 23.36 0.53
CA ASP A 241 4.97 24.28 -0.54
C ASP A 241 5.11 23.55 -1.88
N LEU A 242 5.66 22.32 -1.87
CA LEU A 242 5.70 21.45 -3.05
C LEU A 242 4.29 21.13 -3.57
N TYR A 243 3.33 20.87 -2.68
CA TYR A 243 1.95 20.59 -3.08
C TYR A 243 1.26 21.83 -3.67
N LYS A 244 1.49 23.02 -3.10
CA LYS A 244 0.99 24.28 -3.70
C LYS A 244 1.55 24.47 -5.11
N TYR A 245 2.86 24.30 -5.28
CA TYR A 245 3.52 24.37 -6.59
C TYR A 245 2.93 23.36 -7.57
N ALA A 246 2.71 22.11 -7.14
CA ALA A 246 2.14 21.07 -7.99
C ALA A 246 0.71 21.41 -8.45
N VAL A 247 -0.10 22.00 -7.56
CA VAL A 247 -1.46 22.47 -7.90
C VAL A 247 -1.39 23.63 -8.90
N GLU A 248 -0.53 24.64 -8.67
CA GLU A 248 -0.34 25.78 -9.57
C GLU A 248 0.11 25.33 -10.97
N LYS A 249 0.99 24.32 -11.03
CA LYS A 249 1.49 23.73 -12.28
C LYS A 249 0.55 22.68 -12.87
N LYS A 250 -0.61 22.43 -12.26
CA LYS A 250 -1.62 21.48 -12.72
C LYS A 250 -1.09 20.05 -12.88
N TYR A 251 -0.22 19.62 -11.97
CA TYR A 251 0.18 18.22 -11.90
C TYR A 251 -1.02 17.33 -11.60
N ARG A 252 -1.04 16.14 -12.18
CA ARG A 252 -2.06 15.14 -11.86
C ARG A 252 -1.75 14.51 -10.51
N PHE A 253 -2.78 14.28 -9.72
CA PHE A 253 -2.67 13.72 -8.37
C PHE A 253 -3.15 12.26 -8.33
N PHE A 254 -2.86 11.58 -7.23
CA PHE A 254 -3.29 10.23 -6.89
C PHE A 254 -2.70 9.13 -7.76
N SER A 255 -3.36 7.96 -7.86
CA SER A 255 -2.83 6.70 -8.40
C SER A 255 -2.25 6.78 -9.80
N PHE A 256 -2.97 7.42 -10.72
CA PHE A 256 -2.52 7.64 -12.11
C PHE A 256 -1.98 9.06 -12.34
N GLY A 257 -1.69 9.75 -11.25
CA GLY A 257 -1.12 11.10 -11.30
C GLY A 257 0.39 11.10 -11.50
N ALA A 258 0.99 12.28 -11.33
CA ALA A 258 2.44 12.42 -11.34
C ALA A 258 3.07 11.75 -10.11
N VAL A 259 4.31 11.29 -10.27
CA VAL A 259 5.14 10.79 -9.17
C VAL A 259 6.06 11.90 -8.72
N SER A 260 6.28 12.00 -7.42
CA SER A 260 7.30 12.85 -6.81
C SER A 260 8.47 12.00 -6.33
N TYR A 261 9.65 12.58 -6.39
CA TYR A 261 10.86 12.02 -5.77
C TYR A 261 11.31 12.95 -4.65
N THR A 262 11.44 12.39 -3.45
CA THR A 262 11.95 13.07 -2.27
C THR A 262 13.17 12.33 -1.72
N HIS A 263 14.13 13.04 -1.18
CA HIS A 263 15.32 12.47 -0.58
C HIS A 263 15.68 13.22 0.70
N LEU A 264 16.34 12.52 1.62
CA LEU A 264 16.95 13.17 2.77
C LEU A 264 18.15 14.01 2.27
N THR A 265 18.12 15.30 2.51
CA THR A 265 19.31 16.12 2.33
C THR A 265 20.26 15.81 3.46
N LEU A 266 21.40 15.21 3.15
CA LEU A 266 22.53 15.24 4.08
C LEU A 266 22.84 16.71 4.37
N PRO A 267 23.07 17.10 5.65
CA PRO A 267 23.54 18.44 5.93
C PRO A 267 24.83 18.64 5.15
N THR A 268 24.76 19.43 4.10
CA THR A 268 25.94 19.88 3.40
C THR A 268 26.68 20.79 4.36
N ASN A 269 27.69 20.24 5.03
CA ASN A 269 28.76 21.05 5.60
C ASN A 269 29.53 21.66 4.43
N SER A 270 28.94 22.61 3.75
CA SER A 270 29.65 23.51 2.91
C SER A 270 30.34 24.54 3.82
N ARG A 271 31.48 24.15 4.36
CA ARG A 271 32.52 25.11 4.68
C ARG A 271 33.30 25.33 3.40
N VAL A 272 33.11 26.46 2.80
CA VAL A 272 34.09 27.23 2.09
C VAL A 272 34.01 28.61 2.63
#